data_0ae7713d0ae74d40df964c9028355ad2
#
_entry.id   0ae7713d0ae74d40df964c9028355ad2
#
_cell.length_a   1.000
_cell.length_b   1.000
_cell.length_c   1.000
_cell.angle_alpha   90.00
_cell.angle_beta   90.00
_cell.angle_gamma   90.00
#
_symmetry.space_group_name_H-M   'P 1'
#
loop_
_entity.id
_entity.type
_entity.pdbx_description
1 polymer ?
#
loop_
_entity_poly.entity_id
_entity_poly.type
_entity_poly.pdbx_seq_one_letter_code
_entity_poly.pdbx_strand_id
1 'polypeptide(L)'
;VEADTHGNSANGAGAAIHMAGICGFATGNATNKICNDIAYCDNYGNITSNSARSSGIVAAANTYTRINSCVNHGNQLNTCGTTGRLGNITCITGTGCSMTDCINNGNLVSTGGARCGGLLSLANHATNSFSGCANYGEILTDDANRGVFFGYSAYATSWINCIAGGKVGVYNGGTAVYDSYGENEQVRYLGVQKSTDPINADNITYMIGSSSGGSGGGDDVEPTLRILFIGNSFTKDAVEHLPKMVSAADIPTLKMVHLYYGGRTIPEYADGYATKSDYTCYKYNPGTSLWLSYTGYNIQQIVKSDTWDIVCLQEHTGNSCGWIWNDTEKNAIQGLIADIRADQNGHTPKFVYIMSQAYFNMDKIGTAQRPYKNFTTQDEMFDVIVAQARKVLDQTDVEQIIPTGTVLQNLRTSSLNNDMDLTRDGYHMDYGLSRYAAACAVFESIISPSFGGKKLDGNSFRYNVSSTTDGTYTTPVTDDNQPVALQAARYALATPFACLLYTSDAA
;
A
#
# COMPACT_ATOMS: atom_id res chain seq x y z
N VAL A 1 20.45 -12.04 -13.07
CA VAL A 1 20.77 -13.23 -13.91
C VAL A 1 21.42 -12.73 -15.19
N GLU A 2 22.72 -12.92 -15.32
CA GLU A 2 23.38 -12.78 -16.62
C GLU A 2 23.19 -14.11 -17.38
N ALA A 3 22.44 -14.09 -18.46
CA ALA A 3 22.40 -15.19 -19.40
C ALA A 3 22.84 -14.64 -20.77
N ASP A 4 24.05 -14.98 -21.17
CA ASP A 4 24.52 -14.79 -22.55
C ASP A 4 23.92 -15.92 -23.40
N THR A 5 22.74 -15.70 -23.96
CA THR A 5 22.14 -16.62 -24.89
C THR A 5 22.65 -16.32 -26.29
N HIS A 6 23.80 -16.83 -26.66
CA HIS A 6 24.13 -17.02 -28.05
C HIS A 6 23.07 -17.95 -28.64
N GLY A 7 22.20 -17.38 -29.42
CA GLY A 7 21.07 -18.08 -30.01
C GLY A 7 21.52 -19.33 -30.76
N ASN A 8 21.15 -20.50 -30.23
CA ASN A 8 21.30 -21.71 -30.99
C ASN A 8 20.21 -21.76 -32.04
N SER A 9 20.49 -21.36 -33.25
CA SER A 9 19.60 -21.32 -34.43
C SER A 9 19.30 -22.70 -35.00
N ALA A 10 19.30 -23.75 -34.20
CA ALA A 10 19.17 -25.12 -34.68
C ALA A 10 17.72 -25.58 -34.88
N ASN A 11 16.70 -24.83 -34.55
CA ASN A 11 15.29 -25.19 -34.83
C ASN A 11 14.54 -24.02 -35.47
N GLY A 12 14.40 -24.06 -36.77
CA GLY A 12 13.41 -23.41 -37.61
C GLY A 12 13.08 -21.93 -37.31
N ALA A 13 13.12 -21.10 -38.32
CA ALA A 13 12.78 -19.69 -38.30
C ALA A 13 11.55 -19.41 -37.42
N GLY A 14 11.72 -18.75 -36.27
CA GLY A 14 10.63 -18.17 -35.52
C GLY A 14 10.54 -18.40 -34.00
N ALA A 15 11.36 -19.22 -33.39
CA ALA A 15 11.33 -19.38 -31.93
C ALA A 15 12.05 -18.20 -31.23
N ALA A 16 11.29 -17.23 -30.76
CA ALA A 16 11.86 -16.16 -29.95
C ALA A 16 12.34 -16.73 -28.61
N ILE A 17 13.59 -16.45 -28.26
CA ILE A 17 14.12 -16.76 -26.93
C ILE A 17 13.39 -15.84 -25.92
N HIS A 18 12.89 -16.44 -24.86
CA HIS A 18 12.19 -15.74 -23.78
C HIS A 18 13.11 -15.66 -22.55
N MET A 19 13.39 -14.46 -22.09
CA MET A 19 14.19 -14.24 -20.89
C MET A 19 13.37 -13.48 -19.85
N ALA A 20 13.30 -13.99 -18.64
CA ALA A 20 12.61 -13.33 -17.54
C ALA A 20 13.30 -13.57 -16.21
N GLY A 21 13.06 -12.68 -15.25
CA GLY A 21 13.51 -12.86 -13.87
C GLY A 21 12.85 -14.05 -13.17
N ILE A 22 11.58 -14.32 -13.50
CA ILE A 22 10.78 -15.37 -12.84
C ILE A 22 10.37 -16.48 -13.82
N CYS A 23 9.67 -16.16 -14.91
CA CYS A 23 9.12 -17.15 -15.82
C CYS A 23 9.30 -16.77 -17.29
N GLY A 24 10.01 -17.58 -18.07
CA GLY A 24 10.25 -17.32 -19.49
C GLY A 24 8.98 -17.38 -20.33
N PHE A 25 8.10 -18.37 -20.10
CA PHE A 25 6.88 -18.57 -20.86
C PHE A 25 5.77 -19.17 -20.02
N ALA A 26 4.58 -18.58 -20.06
CA ALA A 26 3.39 -19.07 -19.38
C ALA A 26 2.22 -19.17 -20.33
N THR A 27 1.47 -20.28 -20.29
CA THR A 27 0.26 -20.47 -21.09
C THR A 27 -0.75 -21.34 -20.36
N GLY A 28 -2.00 -20.91 -20.32
CA GLY A 28 -3.12 -21.68 -19.84
C GLY A 28 -3.73 -22.56 -20.95
N ASN A 29 -4.89 -23.17 -20.67
CA ASN A 29 -5.60 -24.03 -21.61
C ASN A 29 -6.76 -23.29 -22.25
N ALA A 30 -6.68 -23.05 -23.55
CA ALA A 30 -7.72 -22.34 -24.31
C ALA A 30 -9.03 -23.14 -24.43
N THR A 31 -8.98 -24.46 -24.52
CA THR A 31 -10.16 -25.32 -24.73
C THR A 31 -11.07 -25.30 -23.51
N ASN A 32 -10.50 -25.44 -22.33
CA ASN A 32 -11.22 -25.49 -21.06
C ASN A 32 -11.20 -24.15 -20.31
N LYS A 33 -10.59 -23.10 -20.87
CA LYS A 33 -10.38 -21.77 -20.25
C LYS A 33 -9.71 -21.87 -18.85
N ILE A 34 -8.83 -22.85 -18.68
CA ILE A 34 -8.06 -23.04 -17.45
C ILE A 34 -6.92 -22.03 -17.47
N CYS A 35 -6.88 -21.14 -16.50
CA CYS A 35 -5.83 -20.16 -16.34
C CYS A 35 -4.56 -20.77 -15.76
N ASN A 36 -3.41 -20.27 -16.19
CA ASN A 36 -2.15 -20.44 -15.52
C ASN A 36 -1.88 -19.17 -14.70
N ASP A 37 -1.64 -19.35 -13.40
CA ASP A 37 -1.47 -18.24 -12.47
C ASP A 37 -0.01 -18.02 -12.12
N ILE A 38 0.46 -16.78 -12.26
CA ILE A 38 1.73 -16.29 -11.75
C ILE A 38 1.40 -15.16 -10.78
N ALA A 39 1.57 -15.42 -9.50
CA ALA A 39 1.13 -14.49 -8.48
C ALA A 39 2.18 -14.35 -7.37
N TYR A 40 2.20 -13.17 -6.74
CA TYR A 40 3.02 -12.85 -5.57
C TYR A 40 4.52 -13.06 -5.82
N CYS A 41 4.98 -12.71 -7.02
CA CYS A 41 6.38 -12.86 -7.41
C CYS A 41 7.07 -11.50 -7.43
N ASP A 42 8.20 -11.40 -6.74
CA ASP A 42 9.03 -10.20 -6.71
C ASP A 42 10.36 -10.49 -7.41
N ASN A 43 10.73 -9.66 -8.38
CA ASN A 43 12.04 -9.70 -9.02
C ASN A 43 12.88 -8.51 -8.55
N TYR A 44 13.99 -8.78 -7.87
CA TYR A 44 14.99 -7.77 -7.47
C TYR A 44 16.24 -7.79 -8.36
N GLY A 45 16.37 -8.79 -9.21
CA GLY A 45 17.54 -8.97 -10.08
C GLY A 45 17.48 -8.11 -11.33
N ASN A 46 18.55 -7.41 -11.64
CA ASN A 46 18.69 -6.74 -12.92
C ASN A 46 18.84 -7.74 -14.07
N ILE A 47 18.36 -7.40 -15.25
CA ILE A 47 18.40 -8.22 -16.45
C ILE A 47 19.17 -7.48 -17.52
N THR A 48 20.28 -8.07 -17.97
CA THR A 48 21.00 -7.63 -19.16
C THR A 48 20.81 -8.68 -20.26
N SER A 49 20.31 -8.28 -21.41
CA SER A 49 19.90 -9.23 -22.44
C SER A 49 20.00 -8.66 -23.85
N ASN A 50 20.23 -9.54 -24.82
CA ASN A 50 20.03 -9.28 -26.24
C ASN A 50 18.85 -10.07 -26.82
N SER A 51 18.03 -10.66 -25.95
CA SER A 51 16.87 -11.45 -26.36
C SER A 51 15.76 -10.58 -26.92
N ALA A 52 15.07 -11.07 -27.94
CA ALA A 52 13.92 -10.39 -28.53
C ALA A 52 12.70 -10.31 -27.58
N ARG A 53 12.70 -11.05 -26.48
CA ARG A 53 11.68 -10.96 -25.43
C ARG A 53 12.35 -11.04 -24.06
N SER A 54 12.30 -9.93 -23.34
CA SER A 54 12.88 -9.84 -22.01
C SER A 54 11.94 -9.11 -21.06
N SER A 55 11.79 -9.63 -19.85
CA SER A 55 10.87 -9.11 -18.85
C SER A 55 11.33 -9.38 -17.42
N GLY A 56 10.98 -8.51 -16.47
CA GLY A 56 11.26 -8.72 -15.06
C GLY A 56 10.54 -9.93 -14.47
N ILE A 57 9.28 -10.15 -14.83
CA ILE A 57 8.46 -11.22 -14.26
C ILE A 57 8.22 -12.35 -15.27
N VAL A 58 7.50 -12.10 -16.39
CA VAL A 58 7.14 -13.11 -17.37
C VAL A 58 7.46 -12.66 -18.78
N ALA A 59 8.39 -13.32 -19.49
CA ALA A 59 8.75 -12.88 -20.83
C ALA A 59 7.62 -13.07 -21.86
N ALA A 60 6.76 -14.07 -21.69
CA ALA A 60 5.56 -14.17 -22.51
C ALA A 60 4.39 -14.81 -21.73
N ALA A 61 3.36 -14.05 -21.51
CA ALA A 61 2.06 -14.52 -21.03
C ALA A 61 1.18 -14.83 -22.24
N ASN A 62 1.08 -16.10 -22.58
CA ASN A 62 0.25 -16.53 -23.70
C ASN A 62 -1.20 -16.79 -23.21
N THR A 63 -1.97 -17.53 -23.94
CA THR A 63 -3.39 -17.83 -23.71
C THR A 63 -3.73 -18.12 -22.24
N TYR A 64 -4.76 -17.45 -21.71
CA TYR A 64 -5.32 -17.66 -20.36
C TYR A 64 -4.25 -17.67 -19.26
N THR A 65 -3.35 -16.70 -19.25
CA THR A 65 -2.39 -16.48 -18.18
C THR A 65 -2.82 -15.28 -17.33
N ARG A 66 -2.87 -15.47 -16.02
CA ARG A 66 -3.11 -14.40 -15.05
C ARG A 66 -1.79 -14.07 -14.36
N ILE A 67 -1.43 -12.79 -14.36
CA ILE A 67 -0.30 -12.26 -13.61
C ILE A 67 -0.88 -11.35 -12.52
N ASN A 68 -0.64 -11.70 -11.26
CA ASN A 68 -1.35 -11.07 -10.16
C ASN A 68 -0.38 -10.72 -9.02
N SER A 69 -0.48 -9.50 -8.50
CA SER A 69 0.29 -9.03 -7.34
C SER A 69 1.81 -9.29 -7.47
N CYS A 70 2.36 -9.09 -8.67
CA CYS A 70 3.78 -9.26 -8.93
C CYS A 70 4.49 -7.90 -8.97
N VAL A 71 5.71 -7.85 -8.43
CA VAL A 71 6.50 -6.61 -8.38
C VAL A 71 7.85 -6.81 -9.06
N ASN A 72 8.17 -5.95 -10.02
CA ASN A 72 9.52 -5.86 -10.57
C ASN A 72 10.25 -4.66 -9.99
N HIS A 73 11.35 -4.90 -9.29
CA HIS A 73 12.28 -3.90 -8.79
C HIS A 73 13.55 -3.81 -9.65
N GLY A 74 13.86 -4.88 -10.39
CA GLY A 74 15.06 -4.99 -11.18
C GLY A 74 15.02 -4.16 -12.46
N ASN A 75 16.13 -3.52 -12.80
CA ASN A 75 16.29 -2.80 -14.05
C ASN A 75 16.54 -3.75 -15.22
N GLN A 76 16.14 -3.36 -16.42
CA GLN A 76 16.41 -4.07 -17.66
C GLN A 76 17.28 -3.22 -18.60
N LEU A 77 18.37 -3.80 -19.07
CA LEU A 77 19.15 -3.29 -20.19
C LEU A 77 19.08 -4.31 -21.34
N ASN A 78 18.58 -3.90 -22.48
CA ASN A 78 18.44 -4.78 -23.61
C ASN A 78 19.04 -4.18 -24.90
N THR A 79 19.82 -4.96 -25.62
CA THR A 79 20.49 -4.56 -26.87
C THR A 79 19.84 -5.17 -28.11
N CYS A 80 18.69 -5.83 -27.98
CA CYS A 80 17.96 -6.39 -29.09
C CYS A 80 17.49 -5.30 -30.07
N GLY A 81 17.56 -5.59 -31.38
CA GLY A 81 17.13 -4.67 -32.42
C GLY A 81 15.59 -4.46 -32.49
N THR A 82 15.14 -3.78 -33.52
CA THR A 82 13.77 -3.28 -33.71
C THR A 82 12.65 -4.36 -33.69
N THR A 83 12.99 -5.64 -33.76
CA THR A 83 12.03 -6.75 -33.59
C THR A 83 11.76 -7.09 -32.12
N GLY A 84 12.53 -6.52 -31.20
CA GLY A 84 12.42 -6.76 -29.78
C GLY A 84 11.09 -6.27 -29.17
N ARG A 85 10.67 -6.98 -28.13
CA ARG A 85 9.48 -6.65 -27.33
C ARG A 85 9.84 -6.79 -25.87
N LEU A 86 9.85 -5.68 -25.16
CA LEU A 86 10.35 -5.59 -23.80
C LEU A 86 9.29 -4.97 -22.91
N GLY A 87 9.02 -5.63 -21.77
CA GLY A 87 8.11 -5.12 -20.77
C GLY A 87 8.57 -5.54 -19.38
N ASN A 88 8.45 -4.69 -18.40
CA ASN A 88 8.99 -5.00 -17.08
C ASN A 88 8.18 -6.05 -16.30
N ILE A 89 6.89 -6.20 -16.59
CA ILE A 89 6.07 -7.30 -16.04
C ILE A 89 5.94 -8.42 -17.07
N THR A 90 5.58 -8.09 -18.34
CA THR A 90 5.53 -9.09 -19.41
C THR A 90 5.80 -8.45 -20.78
N CYS A 91 6.32 -9.23 -21.72
CA CYS A 91 6.56 -8.71 -23.08
C CYS A 91 5.33 -8.77 -23.98
N ILE A 92 4.51 -9.80 -23.84
CA ILE A 92 3.37 -10.03 -24.72
C ILE A 92 2.25 -10.74 -23.96
N THR A 93 1.00 -10.34 -24.26
CA THR A 93 -0.19 -11.00 -23.76
C THR A 93 -1.00 -11.60 -24.90
N GLY A 94 -1.38 -12.87 -24.76
CA GLY A 94 -2.28 -13.58 -25.67
C GLY A 94 -3.75 -13.47 -25.26
N THR A 95 -4.57 -14.39 -25.78
CA THR A 95 -6.03 -14.43 -25.55
C THR A 95 -6.37 -14.66 -24.08
N GLY A 96 -7.25 -13.85 -23.51
CA GLY A 96 -7.81 -14.05 -22.16
C GLY A 96 -6.78 -13.91 -21.03
N CYS A 97 -5.70 -13.17 -21.28
CA CYS A 97 -4.73 -12.84 -20.24
C CYS A 97 -5.19 -11.67 -19.40
N SER A 98 -4.84 -11.68 -18.12
CA SER A 98 -5.06 -10.56 -17.22
C SER A 98 -3.80 -10.22 -16.44
N MET A 99 -3.69 -8.95 -16.08
CA MET A 99 -2.69 -8.44 -15.15
C MET A 99 -3.42 -7.61 -14.09
N THR A 100 -3.23 -7.99 -12.81
CA THR A 100 -3.92 -7.35 -11.69
C THR A 100 -2.93 -7.03 -10.60
N ASP A 101 -3.01 -5.82 -10.05
CA ASP A 101 -2.21 -5.36 -8.91
C ASP A 101 -0.69 -5.55 -9.08
N CYS A 102 -0.20 -5.45 -10.32
CA CYS A 102 1.22 -5.59 -10.62
C CYS A 102 1.92 -4.22 -10.62
N ILE A 103 3.12 -4.18 -10.06
CA ILE A 103 3.89 -2.94 -9.93
C ILE A 103 5.24 -3.10 -10.60
N ASN A 104 5.62 -2.10 -11.39
CA ASN A 104 6.98 -1.96 -11.87
C ASN A 104 7.65 -0.74 -11.26
N ASN A 105 8.77 -0.97 -10.57
CA ASN A 105 9.67 0.06 -10.06
C ASN A 105 10.98 0.13 -10.87
N GLY A 106 11.29 -0.91 -11.65
CA GLY A 106 12.53 -1.00 -12.40
C GLY A 106 12.51 -0.22 -13.71
N ASN A 107 13.65 0.35 -14.10
CA ASN A 107 13.83 1.02 -15.37
C ASN A 107 14.03 0.02 -16.51
N LEU A 108 13.60 0.38 -17.72
CA LEU A 108 13.81 -0.38 -18.93
C LEU A 108 14.53 0.48 -19.97
N VAL A 109 15.72 0.05 -20.36
CA VAL A 109 16.52 0.71 -21.39
C VAL A 109 16.75 -0.25 -22.57
N SER A 110 16.36 0.17 -23.77
CA SER A 110 16.67 -0.54 -25.02
C SER A 110 17.60 0.32 -25.88
N THR A 111 18.80 -0.18 -26.13
CA THR A 111 19.77 0.49 -27.01
C THR A 111 19.72 -0.01 -28.45
N GLY A 112 18.89 -1.01 -28.73
CA GLY A 112 18.71 -1.59 -30.07
C GLY A 112 17.43 -1.16 -30.78
N GLY A 113 16.64 -0.25 -30.18
CA GLY A 113 15.38 0.23 -30.77
C GLY A 113 14.22 -0.78 -30.65
N ALA A 114 14.18 -1.56 -29.58
CA ALA A 114 13.08 -2.48 -29.33
C ALA A 114 11.84 -1.72 -28.82
N ARG A 115 10.66 -2.29 -29.09
CA ARG A 115 9.38 -1.82 -28.58
C ARG A 115 9.28 -2.04 -27.08
N CYS A 116 9.04 -0.98 -26.31
CA CYS A 116 9.10 -0.99 -24.86
C CYS A 116 7.83 -0.48 -24.20
N GLY A 117 7.38 -1.18 -23.15
CA GLY A 117 6.33 -0.72 -22.25
C GLY A 117 6.67 -1.02 -20.79
N GLY A 118 6.30 -0.11 -19.90
CA GLY A 118 6.63 -0.22 -18.48
C GLY A 118 6.03 -1.45 -17.81
N LEU A 119 4.84 -1.85 -18.21
CA LEU A 119 4.22 -3.09 -17.73
C LEU A 119 4.30 -4.18 -18.80
N LEU A 120 3.92 -3.88 -20.04
CA LEU A 120 3.99 -4.84 -21.13
C LEU A 120 4.36 -4.18 -22.47
N SER A 121 5.06 -4.92 -23.34
CA SER A 121 5.40 -4.41 -24.67
C SER A 121 4.24 -4.45 -25.65
N LEU A 122 3.46 -5.52 -25.65
CA LEU A 122 2.42 -5.75 -26.64
C LEU A 122 1.14 -6.37 -26.03
N ALA A 123 0.05 -5.61 -26.03
CA ALA A 123 -1.29 -6.15 -25.81
C ALA A 123 -1.86 -6.66 -27.14
N ASN A 124 -1.96 -7.97 -27.28
CA ASN A 124 -2.24 -8.62 -28.58
C ASN A 124 -3.65 -9.20 -28.70
N HIS A 125 -4.56 -8.94 -27.77
CA HIS A 125 -5.92 -9.46 -27.83
C HIS A 125 -6.94 -8.59 -27.10
N ALA A 126 -8.16 -8.47 -27.68
CA ALA A 126 -9.24 -7.64 -27.14
C ALA A 126 -9.82 -8.13 -25.79
N THR A 127 -9.59 -9.41 -25.43
CA THR A 127 -10.09 -9.99 -24.17
C THR A 127 -9.13 -9.83 -23.00
N ASN A 128 -8.04 -9.09 -23.17
CA ASN A 128 -7.10 -8.83 -22.10
C ASN A 128 -7.64 -7.76 -21.14
N SER A 129 -7.40 -7.94 -19.86
CA SER A 129 -7.82 -7.01 -18.81
C SER A 129 -6.66 -6.63 -17.91
N PHE A 130 -6.61 -5.35 -17.54
CA PHE A 130 -5.55 -4.77 -16.71
C PHE A 130 -6.18 -3.92 -15.62
N SER A 131 -5.87 -4.20 -14.36
CA SER A 131 -6.44 -3.45 -13.23
C SER A 131 -5.46 -3.34 -12.05
N GLY A 132 -5.53 -2.23 -11.30
CA GLY A 132 -4.72 -2.02 -10.10
C GLY A 132 -3.21 -1.94 -10.36
N CYS A 133 -2.77 -1.86 -11.61
CA CYS A 133 -1.35 -1.93 -11.96
C CYS A 133 -0.69 -0.56 -11.92
N ALA A 134 0.61 -0.52 -11.60
CA ALA A 134 1.38 0.72 -11.57
C ALA A 134 2.72 0.57 -12.27
N ASN A 135 3.15 1.62 -12.99
CA ASN A 135 4.53 1.74 -13.46
C ASN A 135 5.14 3.03 -12.96
N TYR A 136 6.25 2.91 -12.25
CA TYR A 136 7.07 4.03 -11.76
C TYR A 136 8.44 4.09 -12.44
N GLY A 137 8.84 3.03 -13.14
CA GLY A 137 10.11 2.95 -13.84
C GLY A 137 10.16 3.79 -15.12
N GLU A 138 11.37 4.18 -15.51
CA GLU A 138 11.63 4.90 -16.75
C GLU A 138 11.72 3.94 -17.95
N ILE A 139 11.20 4.35 -19.09
CA ILE A 139 11.17 3.55 -20.32
C ILE A 139 11.88 4.32 -21.41
N LEU A 140 13.07 3.85 -21.79
CA LEU A 140 13.94 4.50 -22.74
C LEU A 140 14.21 3.59 -23.95
N THR A 141 13.79 4.00 -25.14
CA THR A 141 14.03 3.28 -26.40
C THR A 141 13.91 4.20 -27.60
N ASP A 142 14.65 3.91 -28.65
CA ASP A 142 14.53 4.63 -29.93
C ASP A 142 13.28 4.24 -30.74
N ASP A 143 12.57 3.15 -30.38
CA ASP A 143 11.33 2.77 -31.05
C ASP A 143 10.19 3.77 -30.74
N ALA A 144 9.45 4.15 -31.76
CA ALA A 144 8.27 5.02 -31.60
C ALA A 144 7.14 4.35 -30.80
N ASN A 145 7.13 3.02 -30.70
CA ASN A 145 6.16 2.26 -29.90
C ASN A 145 6.70 2.07 -28.48
N ARG A 146 6.58 3.12 -27.71
CA ARG A 146 6.95 3.16 -26.28
C ARG A 146 5.84 3.79 -25.45
N GLY A 147 5.72 3.40 -24.21
CA GLY A 147 4.73 3.96 -23.30
C GLY A 147 4.92 3.50 -21.86
N VAL A 148 4.32 4.24 -20.94
CA VAL A 148 4.43 3.96 -19.50
C VAL A 148 3.78 2.64 -19.10
N PHE A 149 2.69 2.25 -19.78
CA PHE A 149 2.05 0.96 -19.55
C PHE A 149 2.43 -0.06 -20.63
N PHE A 150 2.26 0.30 -21.89
CA PHE A 150 2.50 -0.63 -23.01
C PHE A 150 3.23 0.06 -24.16
N GLY A 151 4.07 -0.70 -24.86
CA GLY A 151 4.72 -0.21 -26.06
C GLY A 151 3.74 -0.05 -27.23
N TYR A 152 2.91 -1.06 -27.46
CA TYR A 152 1.90 -1.06 -28.52
C TYR A 152 0.71 -1.93 -28.15
N SER A 153 -0.50 -1.50 -28.57
CA SER A 153 -1.71 -2.32 -28.51
C SER A 153 -2.39 -2.39 -29.86
N ALA A 154 -2.69 -3.61 -30.29
CA ALA A 154 -3.45 -3.85 -31.52
C ALA A 154 -4.97 -3.66 -31.32
N TYR A 155 -5.44 -3.64 -30.11
CA TYR A 155 -6.83 -3.57 -29.69
C TYR A 155 -7.04 -2.49 -28.66
N ALA A 156 -8.29 -2.02 -28.52
CA ALA A 156 -8.67 -1.19 -27.38
C ALA A 156 -8.45 -1.97 -26.08
N THR A 157 -7.70 -1.38 -25.15
CA THR A 157 -7.40 -1.98 -23.86
C THR A 157 -8.02 -1.16 -22.74
N SER A 158 -8.55 -1.84 -21.73
CA SER A 158 -9.10 -1.21 -20.53
C SER A 158 -8.09 -1.31 -19.41
N TRP A 159 -7.78 -0.17 -18.81
CA TRP A 159 -6.89 -0.03 -17.64
C TRP A 159 -7.71 0.59 -16.51
N ILE A 160 -7.99 -0.19 -15.48
CA ILE A 160 -8.87 0.22 -14.38
C ILE A 160 -8.06 0.41 -13.10
N ASN A 161 -8.20 1.56 -12.45
CA ASN A 161 -7.49 1.89 -11.21
C ASN A 161 -5.95 1.72 -11.33
N CYS A 162 -5.39 2.09 -12.48
CA CYS A 162 -3.96 1.98 -12.76
C CYS A 162 -3.24 3.32 -12.56
N ILE A 163 -1.92 3.25 -12.29
CA ILE A 163 -1.09 4.42 -12.00
C ILE A 163 0.03 4.52 -13.02
N ALA A 164 0.03 5.59 -13.80
CA ALA A 164 1.06 5.93 -14.77
C ALA A 164 2.03 6.96 -14.15
N GLY A 165 3.08 6.49 -13.49
CA GLY A 165 4.03 7.32 -12.71
C GLY A 165 5.45 7.40 -13.31
N GLY A 166 5.77 6.54 -14.29
CA GLY A 166 7.10 6.49 -14.90
C GLY A 166 7.34 7.56 -15.96
N LYS A 167 8.57 7.67 -16.44
CA LYS A 167 8.95 8.53 -17.56
C LYS A 167 9.15 7.70 -18.83
N VAL A 168 8.90 8.30 -19.99
CA VAL A 168 9.10 7.68 -21.30
C VAL A 168 10.01 8.56 -22.14
N GLY A 169 10.91 7.96 -22.92
CA GLY A 169 11.83 8.74 -23.74
C GLY A 169 12.74 7.92 -24.63
N VAL A 170 13.74 8.59 -25.17
CA VAL A 170 14.77 8.04 -26.06
C VAL A 170 16.10 7.92 -25.31
N TYR A 171 16.82 6.83 -25.57
CA TYR A 171 18.18 6.66 -25.06
C TYR A 171 19.18 6.97 -26.19
N ASN A 172 19.74 8.16 -26.20
CA ASN A 172 20.63 8.62 -27.26
C ASN A 172 22.07 8.76 -26.76
N GLY A 173 22.95 7.85 -27.21
CA GLY A 173 24.37 7.95 -26.96
C GLY A 173 24.80 8.00 -25.48
N GLY A 174 24.06 7.36 -24.60
CA GLY A 174 24.32 7.37 -23.15
C GLY A 174 23.49 8.37 -22.35
N THR A 175 22.67 9.19 -23.03
CA THR A 175 21.85 10.22 -22.39
C THR A 175 20.36 9.93 -22.58
N ALA A 176 19.57 10.03 -21.52
CA ALA A 176 18.12 9.96 -21.58
C ALA A 176 17.54 11.29 -22.05
N VAL A 177 16.67 11.24 -23.05
CA VAL A 177 15.87 12.38 -23.51
C VAL A 177 14.40 11.99 -23.35
N TYR A 178 13.72 12.61 -22.40
CA TYR A 178 12.33 12.27 -22.10
C TYR A 178 11.35 12.97 -23.03
N ASP A 179 10.29 12.25 -23.40
CA ASP A 179 9.18 12.78 -24.16
C ASP A 179 8.40 13.77 -23.27
N SER A 180 7.90 14.83 -23.87
CA SER A 180 6.95 15.76 -23.21
C SER A 180 5.55 15.51 -23.75
N TYR A 181 4.59 15.32 -22.87
CA TYR A 181 3.19 15.10 -23.21
C TYR A 181 2.34 16.22 -22.64
N GLY A 182 1.53 16.88 -23.50
CA GLY A 182 0.53 17.83 -23.07
C GLY A 182 -0.69 17.16 -22.43
N GLU A 183 -1.56 17.94 -21.82
CA GLU A 183 -2.79 17.42 -21.18
C GLU A 183 -3.66 16.59 -22.14
N ASN A 184 -3.66 16.92 -23.43
CA ASN A 184 -4.41 16.19 -24.46
C ASN A 184 -3.68 14.99 -25.06
N GLU A 185 -2.45 14.72 -24.64
CA GLU A 185 -1.61 13.63 -25.14
C GLU A 185 -1.41 12.50 -24.10
N GLN A 186 -2.15 12.52 -23.02
CA GLN A 186 -2.05 11.55 -21.93
C GLN A 186 -2.20 10.11 -22.41
N VAL A 187 -3.09 9.86 -23.38
CA VAL A 187 -3.27 8.52 -23.97
C VAL A 187 -1.99 8.06 -24.67
N ARG A 188 -1.29 8.98 -25.36
CA ARG A 188 -0.01 8.67 -26.04
C ARG A 188 1.10 8.32 -25.04
N TYR A 189 1.09 8.95 -23.89
CA TYR A 189 2.00 8.62 -22.76
C TYR A 189 1.79 7.20 -22.25
N LEU A 190 0.54 6.69 -22.21
CA LEU A 190 0.27 5.31 -21.80
C LEU A 190 0.85 4.28 -22.77
N GLY A 191 0.86 4.59 -24.06
CA GLY A 191 1.38 3.73 -25.11
C GLY A 191 0.78 4.02 -26.49
N VAL A 192 1.27 3.30 -27.50
CA VAL A 192 0.80 3.43 -28.89
C VAL A 192 -0.34 2.44 -29.14
N GLN A 193 -1.49 2.94 -29.57
CA GLN A 193 -2.65 2.13 -29.92
C GLN A 193 -2.93 2.18 -31.43
N LYS A 194 -3.20 1.03 -32.03
CA LYS A 194 -3.59 0.91 -33.44
C LYS A 194 -5.07 1.19 -33.67
N SER A 195 -5.91 0.85 -32.67
CA SER A 195 -7.37 1.00 -32.79
C SER A 195 -7.77 2.46 -32.78
N THR A 196 -8.85 2.81 -33.47
CA THR A 196 -9.51 4.12 -33.41
C THR A 196 -10.35 4.28 -32.14
N ASP A 197 -10.57 3.18 -31.41
CA ASP A 197 -11.30 3.23 -30.15
C ASP A 197 -10.39 3.79 -29.05
N PRO A 198 -10.84 4.78 -28.28
CA PRO A 198 -10.03 5.36 -27.22
C PRO A 198 -9.76 4.33 -26.12
N ILE A 199 -8.58 4.41 -25.53
CA ILE A 199 -8.31 3.73 -24.26
C ILE A 199 -9.28 4.30 -23.24
N ASN A 200 -9.98 3.43 -22.50
CA ASN A 200 -10.76 3.89 -21.36
C ASN A 200 -9.80 4.31 -20.22
N ALA A 201 -9.61 5.62 -20.11
CA ALA A 201 -8.69 6.23 -19.18
C ALA A 201 -9.39 6.84 -17.95
N ASP A 202 -10.71 6.64 -17.79
CA ASP A 202 -11.51 7.31 -16.75
C ASP A 202 -11.04 7.00 -15.31
N ASN A 203 -10.32 5.91 -15.12
CA ASN A 203 -9.80 5.48 -13.81
C ASN A 203 -8.26 5.39 -13.78
N ILE A 204 -7.55 6.10 -14.66
CA ILE A 204 -6.09 6.14 -14.65
C ILE A 204 -5.61 7.37 -13.91
N THR A 205 -4.78 7.17 -12.89
CA THR A 205 -4.08 8.25 -12.22
C THR A 205 -2.78 8.54 -12.97
N TYR A 206 -2.69 9.72 -13.55
CA TYR A 206 -1.49 10.20 -14.23
C TYR A 206 -0.59 10.96 -13.24
N MET A 207 0.68 10.56 -13.19
CA MET A 207 1.73 11.27 -12.48
C MET A 207 2.76 11.78 -13.49
N ILE A 208 2.30 12.62 -14.42
CA ILE A 208 3.18 13.29 -15.37
C ILE A 208 4.05 14.27 -14.57
N GLY A 209 5.35 13.96 -14.48
CA GLY A 209 6.27 14.66 -13.62
C GLY A 209 6.23 16.16 -13.77
N SER A 210 5.98 16.88 -12.70
CA SER A 210 6.44 18.25 -12.56
C SER A 210 7.96 18.22 -12.75
N SER A 211 8.45 18.97 -13.73
CA SER A 211 9.85 19.20 -13.99
C SER A 211 10.47 19.97 -12.81
N SER A 212 10.87 19.28 -11.78
CA SER A 212 11.89 19.75 -10.86
C SER A 212 13.10 18.86 -11.11
N GLY A 213 14.12 19.46 -11.73
CA GLY A 213 15.35 18.79 -12.09
C GLY A 213 15.98 18.13 -10.88
N GLY A 214 16.13 16.83 -11.01
CA GLY A 214 16.92 15.98 -10.16
C GLY A 214 17.51 14.92 -11.04
N SER A 215 18.78 15.08 -11.43
CA SER A 215 19.60 13.99 -11.95
C SER A 215 19.69 12.95 -10.87
N GLY A 216 19.08 11.78 -11.10
CA GLY A 216 19.24 10.70 -10.18
C GLY A 216 19.19 9.41 -10.95
N GLY A 217 20.30 8.73 -11.10
CA GLY A 217 20.28 7.28 -11.05
C GLY A 217 19.57 6.95 -9.75
N GLY A 218 18.50 6.14 -9.80
CA GLY A 218 17.84 5.72 -8.58
C GLY A 218 18.76 4.81 -7.81
N ASP A 219 19.55 5.38 -6.92
CA ASP A 219 19.89 4.69 -5.70
C ASP A 219 18.54 4.43 -5.04
N ASP A 220 18.22 3.17 -4.77
CA ASP A 220 17.15 2.81 -3.84
C ASP A 220 17.45 3.57 -2.54
N VAL A 221 16.79 4.72 -2.35
CA VAL A 221 16.93 5.45 -1.10
C VAL A 221 16.27 4.56 -0.06
N GLU A 222 17.10 3.86 0.69
CA GLU A 222 16.65 3.01 1.78
C GLU A 222 15.66 3.79 2.65
N PRO A 223 14.49 3.25 2.96
CA PRO A 223 13.55 3.94 3.83
C PRO A 223 14.22 4.33 5.14
N THR A 224 14.09 5.60 5.51
CA THR A 224 14.59 6.10 6.80
C THR A 224 13.86 5.44 7.97
N LEU A 225 12.63 4.99 7.73
CA LEU A 225 11.79 4.35 8.74
C LEU A 225 10.87 3.32 8.08
N ARG A 226 10.80 2.12 8.66
CA ARG A 226 9.96 1.01 8.23
C ARG A 226 8.99 0.63 9.34
N ILE A 227 7.69 0.75 9.09
CA ILE A 227 6.65 0.47 10.08
C ILE A 227 5.73 -0.65 9.59
N LEU A 228 5.55 -1.66 10.41
CA LEU A 228 4.57 -2.72 10.21
C LEU A 228 3.43 -2.57 11.22
N PHE A 229 2.21 -2.44 10.74
CA PHE A 229 0.99 -2.48 11.56
C PHE A 229 0.34 -3.87 11.42
N ILE A 230 0.05 -4.53 12.53
CA ILE A 230 -0.69 -5.79 12.59
C ILE A 230 -1.93 -5.54 13.43
N GLY A 231 -3.09 -5.57 12.78
CA GLY A 231 -4.32 -5.25 13.49
C GLY A 231 -5.57 -5.36 12.61
N ASN A 232 -6.70 -5.07 13.20
CA ASN A 232 -8.02 -5.17 12.60
C ASN A 232 -8.53 -3.79 12.12
N SER A 233 -9.87 -3.61 12.04
CA SER A 233 -10.50 -2.37 11.59
C SER A 233 -10.17 -1.15 12.45
N PHE A 234 -9.84 -1.32 13.71
CA PHE A 234 -9.44 -0.20 14.58
C PHE A 234 -8.03 0.32 14.23
N THR A 235 -7.09 -0.57 13.88
CA THR A 235 -5.82 -0.14 13.29
C THR A 235 -6.07 0.56 11.96
N LYS A 236 -6.92 0.00 11.10
CA LYS A 236 -7.26 0.64 9.81
C LYS A 236 -7.80 2.05 10.02
N ASP A 237 -8.70 2.25 10.99
CA ASP A 237 -9.21 3.58 11.33
C ASP A 237 -8.08 4.53 11.77
N ALA A 238 -7.13 4.06 12.58
CA ALA A 238 -6.05 4.88 13.10
C ALA A 238 -5.00 5.29 12.04
N VAL A 239 -4.84 4.51 10.96
CA VAL A 239 -3.77 4.72 9.97
C VAL A 239 -4.28 5.14 8.59
N GLU A 240 -5.60 5.18 8.37
CA GLU A 240 -6.20 5.40 7.03
C GLU A 240 -5.72 6.69 6.37
N HIS A 241 -5.61 7.77 7.14
CA HIS A 241 -5.20 9.07 6.61
C HIS A 241 -3.69 9.30 6.57
N LEU A 242 -2.88 8.42 7.17
CA LEU A 242 -1.42 8.58 7.22
C LEU A 242 -0.79 8.80 5.84
N PRO A 243 -1.13 8.08 4.76
CA PRO A 243 -0.54 8.30 3.45
C PRO A 243 -0.61 9.74 2.98
N LYS A 244 -1.78 10.34 3.08
CA LYS A 244 -2.00 11.74 2.65
C LYS A 244 -1.37 12.75 3.61
N MET A 245 -1.39 12.49 4.90
CA MET A 245 -0.75 13.34 5.92
C MET A 245 0.77 13.33 5.79
N VAL A 246 1.37 12.18 5.55
CA VAL A 246 2.82 11.98 5.31
C VAL A 246 3.25 12.72 4.04
N SER A 247 2.48 12.58 2.96
CA SER A 247 2.71 13.30 1.71
C SER A 247 2.63 14.81 1.90
N ALA A 248 1.57 15.30 2.57
CA ALA A 248 1.41 16.72 2.88
C ALA A 248 2.47 17.26 3.87
N ALA A 249 3.13 16.37 4.59
CA ALA A 249 4.27 16.70 5.46
C ALA A 249 5.62 16.59 4.73
N ASP A 250 5.64 16.21 3.45
CA ASP A 250 6.85 16.05 2.65
C ASP A 250 7.88 15.11 3.32
N ILE A 251 7.46 13.87 3.56
CA ILE A 251 8.29 12.79 4.12
C ILE A 251 8.52 11.75 3.02
N PRO A 252 9.68 11.76 2.34
CA PRO A 252 9.87 10.96 1.12
C PRO A 252 10.26 9.50 1.39
N THR A 253 10.89 9.19 2.53
CA THR A 253 11.57 7.92 2.78
C THR A 253 10.94 7.12 3.91
N LEU A 254 9.63 6.87 3.80
CA LEU A 254 8.85 6.11 4.78
C LEU A 254 8.24 4.89 4.12
N LYS A 255 8.45 3.72 4.72
CA LYS A 255 7.76 2.48 4.36
C LYS A 255 6.75 2.13 5.43
N MET A 256 5.50 1.95 5.05
CA MET A 256 4.43 1.51 5.93
C MET A 256 3.69 0.32 5.31
N VAL A 257 3.45 -0.69 6.12
CA VAL A 257 2.61 -1.85 5.75
C VAL A 257 1.61 -2.11 6.85
N HIS A 258 0.36 -2.36 6.50
CA HIS A 258 -0.69 -2.77 7.42
C HIS A 258 -1.25 -4.14 7.03
N LEU A 259 -1.01 -5.15 7.86
CA LEU A 259 -1.64 -6.46 7.79
C LEU A 259 -2.98 -6.41 8.52
N TYR A 260 -4.04 -6.53 7.75
CA TYR A 260 -5.42 -6.35 8.19
C TYR A 260 -6.21 -7.66 8.15
N TYR A 261 -6.97 -7.90 9.20
CA TYR A 261 -8.09 -8.83 9.18
C TYR A 261 -9.21 -8.32 10.10
N GLY A 262 -10.45 -8.26 9.59
CA GLY A 262 -11.57 -7.69 10.33
C GLY A 262 -11.91 -8.46 11.62
N GLY A 263 -11.87 -7.78 12.76
CA GLY A 263 -12.26 -8.34 14.07
C GLY A 263 -11.32 -9.37 14.68
N ARG A 264 -10.16 -9.67 14.06
CA ARG A 264 -9.19 -10.64 14.60
C ARG A 264 -8.52 -10.11 15.87
N THR A 265 -8.28 -11.01 16.81
CA THR A 265 -7.63 -10.76 18.10
C THR A 265 -6.14 -11.09 18.06
N ILE A 266 -5.35 -10.61 19.03
CA ILE A 266 -3.91 -10.94 19.10
C ILE A 266 -3.66 -12.44 19.27
N PRO A 267 -4.39 -13.21 20.10
CA PRO A 267 -4.26 -14.66 20.13
C PRO A 267 -4.44 -15.31 18.76
N GLU A 268 -5.40 -14.84 17.95
CA GLU A 268 -5.62 -15.36 16.61
C GLU A 268 -4.52 -14.95 15.62
N TYR A 269 -3.85 -13.80 15.82
CA TYR A 269 -2.64 -13.42 15.07
C TYR A 269 -1.49 -14.35 15.42
N ALA A 270 -1.25 -14.61 16.71
CA ALA A 270 -0.19 -15.48 17.18
C ALA A 270 -0.37 -16.93 16.65
N ASP A 271 -1.56 -17.49 16.81
CA ASP A 271 -1.88 -18.84 16.30
C ASP A 271 -1.76 -18.96 14.77
N GLY A 272 -2.07 -17.88 14.07
CA GLY A 272 -2.07 -17.82 12.61
C GLY A 272 -0.78 -17.32 11.98
N TYR A 273 0.27 -17.05 12.74
CA TYR A 273 1.48 -16.33 12.32
C TYR A 273 2.06 -16.79 10.98
N ALA A 274 2.31 -18.07 10.83
CA ALA A 274 2.90 -18.68 9.62
C ALA A 274 1.87 -19.41 8.74
N THR A 275 0.66 -19.65 9.24
CA THR A 275 -0.27 -20.62 8.64
C THR A 275 -1.49 -19.99 7.98
N LYS A 276 -1.93 -18.80 8.43
CA LYS A 276 -3.12 -18.14 7.88
C LYS A 276 -2.71 -17.09 6.86
N SER A 277 -3.06 -17.32 5.58
CA SER A 277 -2.75 -16.43 4.44
C SER A 277 -3.98 -15.65 3.96
N ASP A 278 -4.88 -15.30 4.85
CA ASP A 278 -6.16 -14.64 4.56
C ASP A 278 -6.17 -13.14 4.90
N TYR A 279 -5.00 -12.58 5.19
CA TYR A 279 -4.86 -11.15 5.48
C TYR A 279 -4.94 -10.30 4.22
N THR A 280 -5.53 -9.12 4.36
CA THR A 280 -5.32 -8.02 3.42
C THR A 280 -4.08 -7.25 3.85
N CYS A 281 -3.11 -7.14 2.97
CA CYS A 281 -1.88 -6.40 3.18
C CYS A 281 -2.01 -5.04 2.48
N TYR A 282 -2.11 -3.95 3.24
CA TYR A 282 -2.08 -2.59 2.72
C TYR A 282 -0.64 -2.08 2.75
N LYS A 283 -0.11 -1.69 1.61
CA LYS A 283 1.24 -1.09 1.48
C LYS A 283 1.10 0.39 1.12
N TYR A 284 1.75 1.27 1.85
CA TYR A 284 1.83 2.69 1.52
C TYR A 284 2.58 2.89 0.22
N ASN A 285 2.00 3.66 -0.67
CA ASN A 285 2.61 4.07 -1.92
C ASN A 285 2.90 5.58 -1.87
N PRO A 286 4.17 6.00 -1.76
CA PRO A 286 4.53 7.42 -1.72
C PRO A 286 4.11 8.18 -2.97
N GLY A 287 4.18 7.53 -4.14
CA GLY A 287 3.84 8.14 -5.42
C GLY A 287 2.37 8.54 -5.55
N THR A 288 1.47 7.85 -4.86
CA THR A 288 0.02 8.12 -4.90
C THR A 288 -0.53 8.67 -3.60
N SER A 289 0.25 8.61 -2.54
CA SER A 289 -0.18 8.93 -1.18
C SER A 289 -1.41 8.12 -0.75
N LEU A 290 -1.46 6.85 -1.15
CA LEU A 290 -2.55 5.91 -0.86
C LEU A 290 -2.02 4.60 -0.26
N TRP A 291 -2.93 3.87 0.38
CA TRP A 291 -2.76 2.46 0.68
C TRP A 291 -3.12 1.62 -0.54
N LEU A 292 -2.19 0.80 -1.02
CA LEU A 292 -2.46 -0.24 -2.02
C LEU A 292 -2.75 -1.55 -1.31
N SER A 293 -3.79 -2.27 -1.72
CA SER A 293 -4.24 -3.50 -1.06
C SER A 293 -3.84 -4.75 -1.83
N TYR A 294 -3.35 -5.74 -1.11
CA TYR A 294 -2.95 -7.06 -1.60
C TYR A 294 -3.55 -8.13 -0.70
N THR A 295 -3.77 -9.34 -1.22
CA THR A 295 -4.33 -10.47 -0.46
C THR A 295 -3.42 -11.68 -0.54
N GLY A 296 -3.65 -12.67 0.34
CA GLY A 296 -2.93 -13.94 0.30
C GLY A 296 -1.62 -13.99 1.09
N TYR A 297 -1.35 -12.99 1.93
CA TYR A 297 -0.18 -12.99 2.80
C TYR A 297 -0.50 -13.57 4.18
N ASN A 298 0.49 -14.21 4.80
CA ASN A 298 0.53 -14.43 6.25
C ASN A 298 1.47 -13.43 6.93
N ILE A 299 1.44 -13.40 8.27
CA ILE A 299 2.24 -12.44 9.03
C ILE A 299 3.73 -12.71 8.82
N GLN A 300 4.16 -13.97 8.87
CA GLN A 300 5.55 -14.36 8.72
C GLN A 300 6.15 -13.91 7.38
N GLN A 301 5.41 -14.04 6.29
CA GLN A 301 5.86 -13.60 4.97
C GLN A 301 6.15 -12.10 4.94
N ILE A 302 5.29 -11.28 5.55
CA ILE A 302 5.49 -9.83 5.59
C ILE A 302 6.60 -9.46 6.58
N VAL A 303 6.69 -10.12 7.72
CA VAL A 303 7.78 -9.91 8.66
C VAL A 303 9.14 -10.20 8.01
N LYS A 304 9.25 -11.29 7.26
CA LYS A 304 10.50 -11.66 6.54
C LYS A 304 10.78 -10.83 5.30
N SER A 305 9.82 -10.07 4.79
CA SER A 305 9.99 -9.32 3.56
C SER A 305 10.86 -8.06 3.72
N ASP A 306 11.12 -7.64 4.96
CA ASP A 306 11.94 -6.46 5.27
C ASP A 306 12.51 -6.50 6.69
N THR A 307 13.42 -5.57 7.00
CA THR A 307 13.80 -5.24 8.38
C THR A 307 12.90 -4.13 8.90
N TRP A 308 12.12 -4.41 9.93
CA TRP A 308 11.15 -3.47 10.47
C TRP A 308 11.73 -2.71 11.65
N ASP A 309 11.65 -1.37 11.62
CA ASP A 309 12.11 -0.53 12.73
C ASP A 309 11.07 -0.48 13.84
N ILE A 310 9.78 -0.46 13.46
CA ILE A 310 8.65 -0.42 14.39
C ILE A 310 7.60 -1.45 13.95
N VAL A 311 7.12 -2.23 14.92
CA VAL A 311 5.96 -3.12 14.74
C VAL A 311 4.86 -2.67 15.70
N CYS A 312 3.72 -2.29 15.14
CA CYS A 312 2.54 -1.88 15.89
C CYS A 312 1.55 -3.05 15.99
N LEU A 313 1.15 -3.39 17.20
CA LEU A 313 0.15 -4.40 17.51
C LEU A 313 -1.14 -3.73 18.01
N GLN A 314 -2.29 -4.32 17.69
CA GLN A 314 -3.57 -3.81 18.18
C GLN A 314 -4.52 -4.97 18.46
N GLU A 315 -5.18 -4.89 19.61
CA GLU A 315 -6.16 -5.87 20.05
C GLU A 315 -7.59 -5.42 19.72
N HIS A 316 -8.47 -6.38 19.50
CA HIS A 316 -9.90 -6.12 19.39
C HIS A 316 -10.43 -5.44 20.66
N THR A 317 -11.27 -4.43 20.52
CA THR A 317 -11.75 -3.62 21.69
C THR A 317 -12.44 -4.47 22.75
N GLY A 318 -13.17 -5.51 22.36
CA GLY A 318 -13.81 -6.43 23.31
C GLY A 318 -12.81 -7.08 24.26
N ASN A 319 -11.66 -7.52 23.74
CA ASN A 319 -10.57 -8.06 24.54
C ASN A 319 -9.87 -6.97 25.36
N SER A 320 -9.67 -5.81 24.77
CA SER A 320 -9.09 -4.64 25.43
C SER A 320 -9.94 -4.15 26.63
N CYS A 321 -11.19 -4.52 26.71
CA CYS A 321 -12.06 -4.22 27.86
C CYS A 321 -11.81 -5.11 29.09
N GLY A 322 -10.78 -5.93 29.10
CA GLY A 322 -10.38 -6.68 30.27
C GLY A 322 -11.11 -7.99 30.51
N TRP A 323 -11.93 -8.44 29.58
CA TRP A 323 -12.63 -9.71 29.75
C TRP A 323 -11.70 -10.91 29.64
N ILE A 324 -10.63 -10.73 28.91
CA ILE A 324 -9.74 -11.81 28.52
C ILE A 324 -8.31 -11.55 28.95
N TRP A 325 -8.01 -10.39 29.58
CA TRP A 325 -6.67 -10.18 30.09
C TRP A 325 -6.31 -11.21 31.15
N ASN A 326 -5.57 -12.19 30.71
CA ASN A 326 -5.09 -13.31 31.50
C ASN A 326 -3.75 -13.75 30.91
N ASP A 327 -3.23 -14.84 31.39
CA ASP A 327 -1.95 -15.39 30.89
C ASP A 327 -2.02 -15.78 29.41
N THR A 328 -3.18 -16.16 28.87
CA THR A 328 -3.34 -16.48 27.45
C THR A 328 -3.10 -15.23 26.57
N GLU A 329 -3.73 -14.12 26.91
CA GLU A 329 -3.56 -12.84 26.18
C GLU A 329 -2.12 -12.34 26.26
N LYS A 330 -1.57 -12.31 27.47
CA LYS A 330 -0.17 -11.91 27.71
C LYS A 330 0.79 -12.80 26.93
N ASN A 331 0.62 -14.13 27.00
CA ASN A 331 1.48 -15.09 26.31
C ASN A 331 1.34 -15.00 24.79
N ALA A 332 0.14 -14.68 24.28
CA ALA A 332 -0.06 -14.45 22.85
C ALA A 332 0.70 -13.21 22.35
N ILE A 333 0.67 -12.10 23.09
CA ILE A 333 1.46 -10.91 22.75
C ILE A 333 2.95 -11.23 22.76
N GLN A 334 3.43 -11.86 23.84
CA GLN A 334 4.85 -12.21 23.97
C GLN A 334 5.30 -13.24 22.93
N GLY A 335 4.47 -14.22 22.62
CA GLY A 335 4.73 -15.21 21.58
C GLY A 335 4.84 -14.56 20.20
N LEU A 336 3.90 -13.68 19.85
CA LEU A 336 3.92 -12.94 18.59
C LEU A 336 5.17 -12.05 18.47
N ILE A 337 5.55 -11.35 19.54
CA ILE A 337 6.78 -10.56 19.61
C ILE A 337 8.01 -11.44 19.42
N ALA A 338 8.06 -12.61 20.06
CA ALA A 338 9.18 -13.53 19.94
C ALA A 338 9.33 -14.10 18.52
N ASP A 339 8.21 -14.49 17.89
CA ASP A 339 8.19 -14.97 16.51
C ASP A 339 8.67 -13.91 15.52
N ILE A 340 8.19 -12.67 15.69
CA ILE A 340 8.61 -11.55 14.86
C ILE A 340 10.11 -11.28 15.02
N ARG A 341 10.62 -11.22 16.25
CA ARG A 341 12.07 -11.04 16.51
C ARG A 341 12.91 -12.14 15.88
N ALA A 342 12.47 -13.39 15.99
CA ALA A 342 13.18 -14.53 15.41
C ALA A 342 13.30 -14.42 13.89
N ASP A 343 12.28 -13.92 13.22
CA ASP A 343 12.25 -13.77 11.77
C ASP A 343 12.89 -12.49 11.24
N GLN A 344 13.35 -11.59 12.12
CA GLN A 344 14.06 -10.36 11.76
C GLN A 344 15.59 -10.50 11.66
N ASN A 345 16.12 -11.72 11.67
CA ASN A 345 17.54 -12.03 11.41
C ASN A 345 18.55 -11.18 12.24
N GLY A 346 18.23 -10.94 13.50
CA GLY A 346 19.08 -10.16 14.42
C GLY A 346 18.77 -8.66 14.47
N HIS A 347 17.92 -8.15 13.61
CA HIS A 347 17.34 -6.82 13.80
C HIS A 347 16.27 -6.87 14.88
N THR A 348 16.19 -5.82 15.72
CA THR A 348 15.25 -5.77 16.83
C THR A 348 14.29 -4.60 16.63
N PRO A 349 13.07 -4.85 16.13
CA PRO A 349 12.08 -3.81 15.99
C PRO A 349 11.60 -3.32 17.37
N LYS A 350 11.22 -2.06 17.43
CA LYS A 350 10.48 -1.49 18.55
C LYS A 350 9.03 -1.96 18.47
N PHE A 351 8.49 -2.51 19.56
CA PHE A 351 7.10 -2.92 19.64
C PHE A 351 6.24 -1.83 20.28
N VAL A 352 5.15 -1.50 19.57
CA VAL A 352 4.23 -0.44 19.95
C VAL A 352 2.81 -1.00 19.96
N TYR A 353 2.00 -0.61 20.94
CA TYR A 353 0.60 -1.03 21.01
C TYR A 353 -0.34 0.14 20.73
N ILE A 354 -1.27 -0.04 19.80
CA ILE A 354 -2.32 0.92 19.49
C ILE A 354 -3.52 0.63 20.42
N MET A 355 -3.76 1.51 21.37
CA MET A 355 -4.87 1.42 22.29
C MET A 355 -6.17 1.84 21.60
N SER A 356 -7.10 0.92 21.42
CA SER A 356 -8.40 1.19 20.78
C SER A 356 -9.30 2.05 21.65
N GLN A 357 -10.38 2.56 21.04
CA GLN A 357 -11.36 3.45 21.68
C GLN A 357 -12.48 2.71 22.39
N ALA A 358 -13.08 3.35 23.40
CA ALA A 358 -14.39 2.99 23.90
C ALA A 358 -15.46 3.23 22.82
N TYR A 359 -16.54 2.44 22.87
CA TYR A 359 -17.67 2.60 21.96
C TYR A 359 -18.44 3.88 22.27
N PHE A 360 -19.39 4.24 21.42
CA PHE A 360 -20.20 5.44 21.65
C PHE A 360 -21.03 5.34 22.96
N ASN A 361 -21.52 6.47 23.45
CA ASN A 361 -22.35 6.50 24.65
C ASN A 361 -23.65 5.73 24.41
N MET A 362 -23.80 4.62 25.13
CA MET A 362 -24.90 3.69 24.97
C MET A 362 -26.26 4.24 25.43
N ASP A 363 -26.29 5.36 26.15
CA ASP A 363 -27.52 6.03 26.55
C ASP A 363 -28.17 6.78 25.37
N LYS A 364 -27.42 7.10 24.31
CA LYS A 364 -27.94 7.82 23.15
C LYS A 364 -28.72 6.93 22.17
N ILE A 365 -28.41 5.63 22.09
CA ILE A 365 -29.09 4.70 21.18
C ILE A 365 -29.54 3.46 21.96
N GLY A 366 -30.78 3.32 22.22
CA GLY A 366 -31.44 2.29 23.00
C GLY A 366 -30.75 0.91 23.12
N THR A 367 -31.15 0.16 24.11
CA THR A 367 -30.55 -1.09 24.61
C THR A 367 -30.30 -2.22 23.60
N ALA A 368 -30.80 -2.12 22.38
CA ALA A 368 -30.68 -3.17 21.36
C ALA A 368 -29.30 -3.25 20.70
N GLN A 369 -28.45 -2.23 20.82
CA GLN A 369 -27.14 -2.15 20.18
C GLN A 369 -25.95 -2.12 21.15
N ARG A 370 -26.15 -2.52 22.42
CA ARG A 370 -25.06 -2.68 23.37
C ARG A 370 -24.22 -3.88 22.98
N PRO A 371 -23.06 -3.72 22.33
CA PRO A 371 -22.23 -4.86 21.95
C PRO A 371 -21.62 -5.56 23.16
N TYR A 372 -21.53 -4.88 24.32
CA TYR A 372 -20.99 -5.43 25.55
C TYR A 372 -21.88 -5.09 26.75
N LYS A 373 -22.49 -6.11 27.29
CA LYS A 373 -23.48 -6.02 28.37
C LYS A 373 -22.89 -5.62 29.74
N ASN A 374 -21.58 -5.45 29.84
CA ASN A 374 -20.87 -5.38 31.13
C ASN A 374 -20.53 -3.95 31.56
N PHE A 375 -20.75 -2.95 30.70
CA PHE A 375 -20.50 -1.55 31.04
C PHE A 375 -21.80 -0.76 31.06
N THR A 376 -21.92 0.14 32.01
CA THR A 376 -23.11 1.02 32.14
C THR A 376 -22.87 2.37 31.49
N THR A 377 -21.58 2.81 31.43
CA THR A 377 -21.16 4.06 30.81
C THR A 377 -20.01 3.89 29.86
N GLN A 378 -19.81 4.87 28.97
CA GLN A 378 -18.67 4.94 28.07
C GLN A 378 -17.36 5.12 28.86
N ASP A 379 -17.38 5.96 29.91
CA ASP A 379 -16.22 6.22 30.75
C ASP A 379 -15.75 4.95 31.48
N GLU A 380 -16.68 4.15 32.00
CA GLU A 380 -16.35 2.85 32.60
C GLU A 380 -15.67 1.92 31.60
N MET A 381 -16.14 1.88 30.36
CA MET A 381 -15.48 1.11 29.28
C MET A 381 -14.10 1.67 28.95
N PHE A 382 -13.96 2.99 28.88
CA PHE A 382 -12.68 3.64 28.61
C PHE A 382 -11.65 3.35 29.72
N ASP A 383 -12.05 3.46 31.00
CA ASP A 383 -11.17 3.18 32.14
C ASP A 383 -10.64 1.74 32.09
N VAL A 384 -11.45 0.79 31.69
CA VAL A 384 -11.01 -0.62 31.57
C VAL A 384 -10.07 -0.79 30.38
N ILE A 385 -10.29 -0.14 29.24
CA ILE A 385 -9.36 -0.15 28.10
C ILE A 385 -8.01 0.44 28.52
N VAL A 386 -8.01 1.55 29.25
CA VAL A 386 -6.79 2.17 29.81
C VAL A 386 -6.07 1.22 30.75
N ALA A 387 -6.79 0.55 31.64
CA ALA A 387 -6.21 -0.40 32.57
C ALA A 387 -5.56 -1.59 31.82
N GLN A 388 -6.15 -2.07 30.72
CA GLN A 388 -5.56 -3.11 29.89
C GLN A 388 -4.31 -2.62 29.16
N ALA A 389 -4.34 -1.42 28.56
CA ALA A 389 -3.18 -0.86 27.89
C ALA A 389 -1.97 -0.68 28.83
N ARG A 390 -2.23 -0.33 30.10
CA ARG A 390 -1.20 -0.32 31.15
C ARG A 390 -0.61 -1.72 31.38
N LYS A 391 -1.45 -2.77 31.47
CA LYS A 391 -0.98 -4.14 31.63
C LYS A 391 -0.16 -4.62 30.43
N VAL A 392 -0.55 -4.25 29.20
CA VAL A 392 0.25 -4.53 28.00
C VAL A 392 1.64 -3.92 28.17
N LEU A 393 1.74 -2.65 28.54
CA LEU A 393 3.01 -1.96 28.72
C LEU A 393 3.84 -2.54 29.88
N ASP A 394 3.20 -2.87 31.01
CA ASP A 394 3.89 -3.29 32.24
C ASP A 394 4.29 -4.76 32.23
N GLN A 395 3.59 -5.62 31.45
CA GLN A 395 3.72 -7.08 31.54
C GLN A 395 4.20 -7.76 30.26
N THR A 396 4.44 -6.98 29.19
CA THR A 396 4.94 -7.49 27.91
C THR A 396 6.13 -6.67 27.42
N ASP A 397 6.74 -7.11 26.32
CA ASP A 397 7.86 -6.41 25.68
C ASP A 397 7.39 -5.25 24.77
N VAL A 398 6.18 -4.80 24.92
CA VAL A 398 5.69 -3.57 24.27
C VAL A 398 6.34 -2.37 24.95
N GLU A 399 6.94 -1.49 24.16
CA GLU A 399 7.75 -0.37 24.66
C GLU A 399 6.98 0.96 24.68
N GLN A 400 5.86 1.06 23.95
CA GLN A 400 5.12 2.30 23.82
C GLN A 400 3.64 2.03 23.53
N ILE A 401 2.77 2.93 24.03
CA ILE A 401 1.35 2.97 23.69
C ILE A 401 1.08 4.15 22.74
N ILE A 402 0.35 3.92 21.65
CA ILE A 402 -0.30 4.98 20.87
C ILE A 402 -1.74 5.09 21.37
N PRO A 403 -2.12 6.15 22.05
CA PRO A 403 -3.36 6.21 22.80
C PRO A 403 -4.55 6.71 21.94
N THR A 404 -4.87 6.04 20.83
CA THR A 404 -5.95 6.50 19.92
C THR A 404 -7.31 6.51 20.59
N GLY A 405 -7.52 5.62 21.57
CA GLY A 405 -8.72 5.65 22.41
C GLY A 405 -8.83 6.92 23.26
N THR A 406 -7.73 7.37 23.85
CA THR A 406 -7.68 8.63 24.61
C THR A 406 -7.87 9.83 23.71
N VAL A 407 -7.31 9.80 22.49
CA VAL A 407 -7.53 10.85 21.47
C VAL A 407 -9.01 11.03 21.21
N LEU A 408 -9.73 9.93 20.95
CA LEU A 408 -11.16 10.00 20.68
C LEU A 408 -11.94 10.44 21.91
N GLN A 409 -11.57 9.97 23.11
CA GLN A 409 -12.20 10.41 24.35
C GLN A 409 -12.01 11.91 24.60
N ASN A 410 -10.82 12.46 24.32
CA ASN A 410 -10.58 13.90 24.38
C ASN A 410 -11.50 14.66 23.43
N LEU A 411 -11.61 14.24 22.17
CA LEU A 411 -12.50 14.90 21.20
C LEU A 411 -13.97 14.86 21.61
N ARG A 412 -14.43 13.80 22.27
CA ARG A 412 -15.80 13.65 22.76
C ARG A 412 -16.18 14.66 23.82
N THR A 413 -15.20 15.21 24.53
CA THR A 413 -15.43 16.28 25.52
C THR A 413 -15.41 17.68 24.91
N SER A 414 -15.06 17.81 23.62
CA SER A 414 -15.00 19.08 22.91
C SER A 414 -16.36 19.42 22.24
N SER A 415 -16.49 20.65 21.75
CA SER A 415 -17.63 21.10 20.94
C SER A 415 -17.76 20.39 19.59
N LEU A 416 -16.76 19.59 19.18
CA LEU A 416 -16.77 18.82 17.94
C LEU A 416 -17.48 17.48 18.07
N ASN A 417 -17.90 17.08 19.28
CA ASN A 417 -18.63 15.84 19.48
C ASN A 417 -20.00 15.88 18.77
N ASN A 418 -20.41 14.74 18.23
CA ASN A 418 -21.68 14.59 17.54
C ASN A 418 -22.59 13.53 18.20
N ASP A 419 -23.78 13.33 17.66
CA ASP A 419 -24.77 12.39 18.22
C ASP A 419 -24.31 10.93 18.25
N MET A 420 -23.27 10.58 17.44
CA MET A 420 -22.67 9.25 17.39
C MET A 420 -21.30 9.17 18.06
N ASP A 421 -20.94 10.18 18.88
CA ASP A 421 -19.66 10.25 19.58
C ASP A 421 -18.46 10.03 18.63
N LEU A 422 -18.51 10.68 17.46
CA LEU A 422 -17.48 10.63 16.43
C LEU A 422 -17.20 9.20 15.90
N THR A 423 -18.21 8.35 15.93
CA THR A 423 -18.20 7.02 15.33
C THR A 423 -19.18 6.94 14.16
N ARG A 424 -18.92 6.06 13.17
CA ARG A 424 -19.82 5.84 12.04
C ARG A 424 -20.92 4.82 12.31
N ASP A 425 -20.72 3.93 13.27
CA ASP A 425 -21.59 2.77 13.55
C ASP A 425 -21.67 2.42 15.05
N GLY A 426 -21.18 3.30 15.91
CA GLY A 426 -21.17 3.14 17.36
C GLY A 426 -19.88 2.56 17.94
N TYR A 427 -18.96 2.04 17.12
CA TYR A 427 -17.68 1.49 17.60
C TYR A 427 -16.48 1.82 16.71
N HIS A 428 -16.65 1.92 15.40
CA HIS A 428 -15.59 2.38 14.50
C HIS A 428 -15.56 3.91 14.45
N MET A 429 -14.37 4.48 14.34
CA MET A 429 -14.18 5.91 14.13
C MET A 429 -14.92 6.38 12.88
N ASP A 430 -15.39 7.62 12.84
CA ASP A 430 -15.92 8.21 11.63
C ASP A 430 -14.83 8.30 10.54
N TYR A 431 -15.22 8.46 9.29
CA TYR A 431 -14.28 8.47 8.18
C TYR A 431 -13.41 9.74 8.09
N GLY A 432 -13.77 10.80 8.81
CA GLY A 432 -13.12 12.10 8.76
C GLY A 432 -12.33 12.43 10.03
N LEU A 433 -12.93 13.22 10.91
CA LEU A 433 -12.24 13.90 12.01
C LEU A 433 -11.61 12.95 13.02
N SER A 434 -12.29 11.89 13.44
CA SER A 434 -11.76 10.97 14.42
C SER A 434 -10.61 10.12 13.88
N ARG A 435 -10.70 9.66 12.62
CA ARG A 435 -9.58 9.02 11.92
C ARG A 435 -8.38 9.96 11.78
N TYR A 436 -8.65 11.23 11.45
CA TYR A 436 -7.60 12.23 11.36
C TYR A 436 -6.87 12.43 12.69
N ALA A 437 -7.60 12.61 13.77
CA ALA A 437 -7.01 12.79 15.10
C ALA A 437 -6.22 11.57 15.56
N ALA A 438 -6.71 10.36 15.33
CA ALA A 438 -5.97 9.13 15.61
C ALA A 438 -4.69 9.04 14.78
N ALA A 439 -4.74 9.37 13.49
CA ALA A 439 -3.58 9.42 12.61
C ALA A 439 -2.56 10.49 13.05
N CYS A 440 -3.00 11.63 13.60
CA CYS A 440 -2.11 12.61 14.23
C CYS A 440 -1.29 12.00 15.38
N ALA A 441 -1.93 11.21 16.24
CA ALA A 441 -1.22 10.54 17.34
C ALA A 441 -0.22 9.51 16.82
N VAL A 442 -0.57 8.71 15.82
CA VAL A 442 0.36 7.77 15.17
C VAL A 442 1.53 8.52 14.56
N PHE A 443 1.28 9.57 13.78
CA PHE A 443 2.32 10.36 13.12
C PHE A 443 3.29 10.98 14.12
N GLU A 444 2.79 11.73 15.11
CA GLU A 444 3.64 12.46 16.05
C GLU A 444 4.37 11.54 17.04
N SER A 445 3.88 10.32 17.29
CA SER A 445 4.50 9.38 18.22
C SER A 445 5.60 8.51 17.61
N ILE A 446 5.43 8.05 16.36
CA ILE A 446 6.34 7.07 15.77
C ILE A 446 6.94 7.49 14.43
N ILE A 447 6.34 8.43 13.69
CA ILE A 447 6.90 8.91 12.43
C ILE A 447 7.76 10.15 12.65
N SER A 448 7.19 11.17 13.26
CA SER A 448 7.84 12.46 13.52
C SER A 448 9.26 12.35 14.13
N PRO A 449 9.54 11.49 15.13
CA PRO A 449 10.87 11.39 15.73
C PRO A 449 11.97 11.02 14.73
N SER A 450 11.69 10.14 13.77
CA SER A 450 12.65 9.70 12.76
C SER A 450 12.89 10.74 11.66
N PHE A 451 12.07 11.80 11.61
CA PHE A 451 12.16 12.88 10.62
C PHE A 451 12.37 14.25 11.29
N GLY A 452 13.29 14.30 12.25
CA GLY A 452 13.71 15.55 12.90
C GLY A 452 12.64 16.20 13.78
N GLY A 453 11.65 15.44 14.25
CA GLY A 453 10.56 15.97 15.05
C GLY A 453 9.54 16.78 14.25
N LYS A 454 9.39 16.46 12.95
CA LYS A 454 8.46 17.17 12.05
C LYS A 454 7.04 17.18 12.62
N LYS A 455 6.43 18.35 12.68
CA LYS A 455 5.11 18.55 13.27
C LYS A 455 4.02 18.63 12.20
N LEU A 456 2.78 18.36 12.60
CA LEU A 456 1.61 18.47 11.73
C LEU A 456 0.97 19.86 11.73
N ASP A 457 1.57 20.83 12.43
CA ASP A 457 1.10 22.20 12.37
C ASP A 457 1.18 22.72 10.92
N GLY A 458 0.08 23.22 10.39
CA GLY A 458 -0.01 23.68 9.00
C GLY A 458 -0.05 22.56 7.95
N ASN A 459 -0.18 21.28 8.35
CA ASN A 459 -0.41 20.19 7.40
C ASN A 459 -1.65 20.48 6.54
N SER A 460 -1.51 20.41 5.22
CA SER A 460 -2.56 20.80 4.27
C SER A 460 -3.62 19.74 4.03
N PHE A 461 -3.46 18.53 4.57
CA PHE A 461 -4.46 17.47 4.38
C PHE A 461 -5.80 17.86 5.02
N ARG A 462 -6.87 17.72 4.26
CA ARG A 462 -8.27 17.87 4.68
C ARG A 462 -9.08 16.67 4.18
N TYR A 463 -10.17 16.37 4.85
CA TYR A 463 -11.07 15.29 4.45
C TYR A 463 -12.45 15.86 4.14
N ASN A 464 -12.86 15.74 2.89
CA ASN A 464 -14.20 16.10 2.44
C ASN A 464 -15.12 14.89 2.52
N VAL A 465 -16.28 15.06 3.15
CA VAL A 465 -17.28 13.99 3.27
C VAL A 465 -17.90 13.68 1.90
N SER A 466 -17.89 12.41 1.53
CA SER A 466 -18.60 11.91 0.35
C SER A 466 -19.99 11.43 0.76
N SER A 467 -21.03 12.04 0.23
CA SER A 467 -22.44 11.65 0.52
C SER A 467 -22.79 10.22 0.08
N THR A 468 -21.98 9.61 -0.78
CA THR A 468 -22.21 8.27 -1.35
C THR A 468 -21.53 7.15 -0.56
N THR A 469 -20.45 7.45 0.18
CA THR A 469 -19.63 6.43 0.85
C THR A 469 -19.50 6.60 2.35
N ASP A 470 -19.64 7.82 2.87
CA ASP A 470 -19.22 8.14 4.24
C ASP A 470 -20.34 8.10 5.28
N GLY A 471 -21.59 7.96 4.83
CA GLY A 471 -22.76 7.92 5.73
C GLY A 471 -23.05 9.26 6.41
N THR A 472 -24.08 9.26 7.25
CA THR A 472 -24.68 10.47 7.85
C THR A 472 -23.83 11.08 8.98
N TYR A 473 -22.95 10.30 9.60
CA TYR A 473 -22.28 10.68 10.85
C TYR A 473 -20.79 11.04 10.68
N THR A 474 -20.31 11.17 9.45
CA THR A 474 -18.91 11.55 9.21
C THR A 474 -18.71 13.05 9.35
N THR A 475 -17.78 13.44 10.19
CA THR A 475 -17.36 14.84 10.37
C THR A 475 -16.21 15.15 9.43
N PRO A 476 -16.30 16.16 8.54
CA PRO A 476 -15.19 16.54 7.67
C PRO A 476 -14.01 17.07 8.48
N VAL A 477 -12.80 17.04 7.90
CA VAL A 477 -11.63 17.73 8.44
C VAL A 477 -11.51 19.08 7.74
N THR A 478 -11.65 20.16 8.48
CA THR A 478 -11.62 21.55 7.99
C THR A 478 -10.51 22.34 8.64
N ASP A 479 -10.28 23.56 8.18
CA ASP A 479 -9.28 24.47 8.80
C ASP A 479 -9.64 24.82 10.26
N ASP A 480 -10.94 24.86 10.58
CA ASP A 480 -11.41 25.24 11.91
C ASP A 480 -11.27 24.09 12.93
N ASN A 481 -11.52 22.84 12.54
CA ASN A 481 -11.53 21.72 13.47
C ASN A 481 -10.22 20.91 13.52
N GLN A 482 -9.37 21.05 12.49
CA GLN A 482 -8.06 20.39 12.42
C GLN A 482 -7.17 20.72 13.62
N PRO A 483 -7.03 21.99 14.07
CA PRO A 483 -6.20 22.32 15.23
C PRO A 483 -6.68 21.63 16.52
N VAL A 484 -8.01 21.53 16.71
CA VAL A 484 -8.59 20.85 17.89
C VAL A 484 -8.29 19.36 17.85
N ALA A 485 -8.41 18.72 16.70
CA ALA A 485 -8.08 17.30 16.52
C ALA A 485 -6.59 17.02 16.80
N LEU A 486 -5.70 17.86 16.28
CA LEU A 486 -4.27 17.77 16.53
C LEU A 486 -3.94 17.99 18.01
N GLN A 487 -4.59 18.96 18.67
CA GLN A 487 -4.42 19.21 20.09
C GLN A 487 -4.90 18.01 20.93
N ALA A 488 -6.04 17.41 20.59
CA ALA A 488 -6.55 16.21 21.27
C ALA A 488 -5.56 15.04 21.19
N ALA A 489 -4.90 14.86 20.04
CA ALA A 489 -3.85 13.87 19.83
C ALA A 489 -2.62 14.16 20.72
N ARG A 490 -2.15 15.40 20.74
CA ARG A 490 -0.99 15.83 21.56
C ARG A 490 -1.23 15.68 23.05
N TYR A 491 -2.41 16.03 23.53
CA TYR A 491 -2.78 15.79 24.93
C TYR A 491 -2.82 14.30 25.27
N ALA A 492 -3.37 13.48 24.39
CA ALA A 492 -3.36 12.03 24.57
C ALA A 492 -1.93 11.48 24.60
N LEU A 493 -1.03 11.96 23.76
CA LEU A 493 0.38 11.56 23.78
C LEU A 493 1.10 11.99 25.07
N ALA A 494 0.78 13.16 25.60
CA ALA A 494 1.33 13.63 26.88
C ALA A 494 0.74 12.90 28.09
N THR A 495 -0.51 12.49 28.01
CA THR A 495 -1.26 11.81 29.10
C THR A 495 -2.05 10.62 28.52
N PRO A 496 -1.37 9.50 28.15
CA PRO A 496 -1.97 8.42 27.39
C PRO A 496 -3.17 7.74 28.06
N PHE A 497 -3.24 7.83 29.36
CA PHE A 497 -4.16 7.09 30.21
C PHE A 497 -5.15 7.97 30.98
N ALA A 498 -5.33 9.20 30.52
CA ALA A 498 -6.27 10.12 31.14
C ALA A 498 -6.94 11.00 30.07
N CYS A 499 -8.27 11.08 30.14
CA CYS A 499 -9.03 11.99 29.30
C CYS A 499 -8.82 13.44 29.76
N LEU A 500 -8.62 14.34 28.79
CA LEU A 500 -8.68 15.77 29.04
C LEU A 500 -10.14 16.24 28.89
N LEU A 501 -10.64 16.96 29.86
CA LEU A 501 -11.90 17.65 29.74
C LEU A 501 -11.67 19.02 29.07
N TYR A 502 -12.19 19.23 27.88
CA TYR A 502 -12.24 20.56 27.28
C TYR A 502 -13.26 21.40 28.07
N THR A 503 -12.78 22.37 28.83
CA THR A 503 -13.65 23.39 29.43
C THR A 503 -13.98 24.43 28.39
N SER A 504 -15.13 25.09 28.52
CA SER A 504 -15.66 26.11 27.60
C SER A 504 -14.71 27.31 27.39
N ASP A 505 -13.65 27.41 28.15
CA ASP A 505 -12.69 28.52 28.12
C ASP A 505 -11.41 28.21 27.31
N ALA A 506 -11.32 27.05 26.67
CA ALA A 506 -10.17 26.61 25.89
C ALA A 506 -10.47 26.50 24.36
N ALA A 507 -11.57 27.10 23.90
CA ALA A 507 -11.96 27.11 22.49
C ALA A 507 -11.49 28.38 21.78
#